data_8f69df6abdb30c9f52fb9ed3c9c5a1c7
#
_entry.id   8f69df6abdb30c9f52fb9ed3c9c5a1c7
#
_cell.length_a   1.000
_cell.length_b   1.000
_cell.length_c   1.000
_cell.angle_alpha   90.00
_cell.angle_beta   90.00
_cell.angle_gamma   90.00
#
_symmetry.space_group_name_H-M   'P 1'
#
loop_
_entity.id
_entity.type
_entity.pdbx_description
1 polymer ?
#
loop_
_entity_poly.entity_id
_entity_poly.type
_entity_poly.pdbx_seq_one_letter_code
_entity_poly.pdbx_strand_id
1 'polypeptide(L)'
;VNNFYKSLENLNIGQAEGLLIHNINDIENKQFDTLFKKLYALKERNLVKKIGFSTYTPEQVVFLLANFDFDLIQVPFNVFDTRLVDNGLLRELKDKGVEIHVRSVFLQGLLLDFDSLGDYFSSWEDKFEDYQKMVKDSGFSLLEYALNFVLNIEEIDKVLVGVNNNKQLIEIVEASQKIVDNSLLPFSINDINLLNPSLWK
;
A
#
# COMPACT_ATOMS: atom_id res chain seq x y z
N VAL A 1 1.03 -4.75 23.56
CA VAL A 1 0.29 -5.99 23.80
C VAL A 1 -1.09 -5.70 24.42
N ASN A 2 -1.22 -4.86 25.46
CA ASN A 2 -2.53 -4.55 26.08
C ASN A 2 -3.54 -3.99 25.06
N ASN A 3 -3.12 -3.09 24.17
CA ASN A 3 -3.98 -2.55 23.12
C ASN A 3 -4.45 -3.63 22.13
N PHE A 4 -3.65 -4.68 21.90
CA PHE A 4 -4.04 -5.78 21.02
C PHE A 4 -5.21 -6.58 21.61
N TYR A 5 -5.17 -6.92 22.92
CA TYR A 5 -6.30 -7.62 23.57
C TYR A 5 -7.57 -6.77 23.53
N LYS A 6 -7.45 -5.47 23.83
CA LYS A 6 -8.58 -4.55 23.69
C LYS A 6 -9.14 -4.48 22.28
N SER A 7 -8.27 -4.60 21.25
CA SER A 7 -8.72 -4.67 19.85
C SER A 7 -9.50 -5.95 19.57
N LEU A 8 -9.06 -7.10 20.06
CA LEU A 8 -9.82 -8.35 19.92
C LEU A 8 -11.21 -8.25 20.57
N GLU A 9 -11.27 -7.69 21.78
CA GLU A 9 -12.54 -7.46 22.50
C GLU A 9 -13.46 -6.52 21.70
N ASN A 10 -12.95 -5.38 21.23
CA ASN A 10 -13.73 -4.41 20.47
C ASN A 10 -14.26 -4.97 19.14
N LEU A 11 -13.48 -5.84 18.50
CA LEU A 11 -13.86 -6.52 17.25
C LEU A 11 -14.73 -7.76 17.50
N ASN A 12 -14.90 -8.17 18.77
CA ASN A 12 -15.60 -9.39 19.15
C ASN A 12 -15.08 -10.65 18.44
N ILE A 13 -13.75 -10.79 18.36
CA ILE A 13 -13.06 -11.92 17.74
C ILE A 13 -12.06 -12.56 18.70
N GLY A 14 -11.87 -13.87 18.60
CA GLY A 14 -10.86 -14.59 19.39
C GLY A 14 -9.46 -14.59 18.78
N GLN A 15 -9.34 -14.31 17.48
CA GLN A 15 -8.09 -14.35 16.74
C GLN A 15 -8.12 -13.31 15.61
N ALA A 16 -7.05 -12.53 15.46
CA ALA A 16 -6.85 -11.63 14.33
C ALA A 16 -6.20 -12.35 13.15
N GLU A 17 -6.55 -11.97 11.92
CA GLU A 17 -5.89 -12.48 10.72
C GLU A 17 -4.46 -11.97 10.60
N GLY A 18 -4.24 -10.70 10.85
CA GLY A 18 -2.92 -10.07 10.77
C GLY A 18 -2.71 -9.00 11.85
N LEU A 19 -1.46 -8.85 12.28
CA LEU A 19 -1.04 -7.79 13.19
C LEU A 19 0.24 -7.14 12.64
N LEU A 20 0.16 -5.86 12.32
CA LEU A 20 1.26 -5.10 11.75
C LEU A 20 1.85 -4.12 12.76
N ILE A 21 3.17 -4.00 12.78
CA ILE A 21 3.86 -2.85 13.37
C ILE A 21 3.68 -1.69 12.39
N HIS A 22 2.91 -0.67 12.79
CA HIS A 22 2.53 0.42 11.92
C HIS A 22 3.64 1.46 11.74
N ASN A 23 4.38 1.76 12.81
CA ASN A 23 5.50 2.72 12.76
C ASN A 23 6.81 1.98 12.97
N ILE A 24 7.65 1.98 11.94
CA ILE A 24 8.97 1.35 11.94
C ILE A 24 10.11 2.36 11.96
N ASN A 25 9.84 3.64 12.18
CA ASN A 25 10.88 4.69 12.19
C ASN A 25 11.92 4.48 13.29
N ASP A 26 11.56 3.75 14.36
CA ASP A 26 12.47 3.40 15.45
C ASP A 26 13.08 2.00 15.29
N ILE A 27 13.13 1.47 14.07
CA ILE A 27 13.49 0.08 13.77
C ILE A 27 14.92 -0.29 14.25
N GLU A 28 15.82 0.67 14.32
CA GLU A 28 17.19 0.51 14.85
C GLU A 28 17.24 0.47 16.40
N ASN A 29 16.10 0.77 17.06
CA ASN A 29 16.03 0.74 18.50
C ASN A 29 15.97 -0.72 19.02
N LYS A 30 16.81 -1.08 20.00
CA LYS A 30 16.78 -2.40 20.68
C LYS A 30 15.40 -2.81 21.21
N GLN A 31 14.50 -1.86 21.46
CA GLN A 31 13.14 -2.13 21.86
C GLN A 31 12.30 -2.75 20.73
N PHE A 32 12.69 -2.53 19.47
CA PHE A 32 11.99 -3.06 18.30
C PHE A 32 12.07 -4.60 18.26
N ASP A 33 13.25 -5.17 18.50
CA ASP A 33 13.42 -6.63 18.61
C ASP A 33 12.54 -7.23 19.72
N THR A 34 12.45 -6.52 20.83
CA THR A 34 11.61 -6.94 21.97
C THR A 34 10.13 -6.87 21.59
N LEU A 35 9.71 -5.85 20.83
CA LEU A 35 8.34 -5.75 20.35
C LEU A 35 8.03 -6.89 19.38
N PHE A 36 8.92 -7.16 18.41
CA PHE A 36 8.72 -8.22 17.42
C PHE A 36 8.62 -9.60 18.06
N LYS A 37 9.48 -9.91 19.06
CA LYS A 37 9.37 -11.14 19.87
C LYS A 37 8.03 -11.27 20.57
N LYS A 38 7.44 -10.16 21.04
CA LYS A 38 6.10 -10.18 21.64
C LYS A 38 5.00 -10.46 20.60
N LEU A 39 5.14 -9.98 19.36
CA LEU A 39 4.23 -10.33 18.27
C LEU A 39 4.31 -11.83 17.96
N TYR A 40 5.53 -12.36 17.90
CA TYR A 40 5.76 -13.79 17.67
C TYR A 40 5.07 -14.65 18.75
N ALA A 41 5.19 -14.26 20.02
CA ALA A 41 4.51 -14.95 21.12
C ALA A 41 2.97 -14.89 21.03
N LEU A 42 2.39 -13.85 20.42
CA LEU A 42 0.95 -13.81 20.14
C LEU A 42 0.56 -14.81 19.04
N LYS A 43 1.40 -14.95 18.01
CA LYS A 43 1.21 -15.94 16.93
C LYS A 43 1.30 -17.38 17.47
N GLU A 44 2.30 -17.69 18.25
CA GLU A 44 2.44 -19.02 18.91
C GLU A 44 1.23 -19.40 19.77
N ARG A 45 0.59 -18.40 20.38
CA ARG A 45 -0.63 -18.57 21.19
C ARG A 45 -1.91 -18.61 20.35
N ASN A 46 -1.83 -18.62 19.03
CA ASN A 46 -2.96 -18.57 18.09
C ASN A 46 -3.90 -17.38 18.29
N LEU A 47 -3.40 -16.23 18.79
CA LEU A 47 -4.16 -14.99 18.92
C LEU A 47 -4.09 -14.14 17.66
N VAL A 48 -3.10 -14.38 16.81
CA VAL A 48 -2.95 -13.80 15.49
C VAL A 48 -2.36 -14.83 14.54
N LYS A 49 -2.80 -14.86 13.28
CA LYS A 49 -2.28 -15.81 12.28
C LYS A 49 -1.01 -15.31 11.62
N LYS A 50 -0.94 -14.02 11.28
CA LYS A 50 0.15 -13.39 10.54
C LYS A 50 0.67 -12.18 11.28
N ILE A 51 1.98 -12.03 11.34
CA ILE A 51 2.63 -10.85 11.92
C ILE A 51 3.48 -10.18 10.85
N GLY A 52 3.65 -8.87 10.95
CA GLY A 52 4.44 -8.14 9.97
C GLY A 52 4.49 -6.64 10.19
N PHE A 53 4.63 -5.91 9.10
CA PHE A 53 5.00 -4.50 9.12
C PHE A 53 4.20 -3.67 8.13
N SER A 54 4.04 -2.38 8.44
CA SER A 54 3.65 -1.36 7.47
C SER A 54 4.83 -0.45 7.19
N THR A 55 5.20 -0.29 5.92
CA THR A 55 6.37 0.48 5.48
C THR A 55 5.98 1.67 4.62
N TYR A 56 6.93 2.56 4.38
CA TYR A 56 6.77 3.76 3.54
C TYR A 56 7.80 3.82 2.42
N THR A 57 8.92 3.14 2.56
CA THR A 57 10.01 3.22 1.58
C THR A 57 10.59 1.84 1.24
N PRO A 58 11.19 1.68 0.05
CA PRO A 58 11.88 0.44 -0.33
C PRO A 58 13.02 0.07 0.63
N GLU A 59 13.76 1.05 1.15
CA GLU A 59 14.88 0.82 2.09
C GLU A 59 14.40 0.14 3.37
N GLN A 60 13.22 0.53 3.86
CA GLN A 60 12.59 -0.13 4.99
C GLN A 60 12.27 -1.60 4.69
N VAL A 61 11.79 -1.90 3.48
CA VAL A 61 11.52 -3.29 3.06
C VAL A 61 12.83 -4.10 3.02
N VAL A 62 13.88 -3.57 2.41
CA VAL A 62 15.21 -4.21 2.36
C VAL A 62 15.72 -4.52 3.78
N PHE A 63 15.64 -3.55 4.68
CA PHE A 63 16.06 -3.74 6.07
C PHE A 63 15.25 -4.85 6.77
N LEU A 64 13.94 -4.86 6.60
CA LEU A 64 13.06 -5.88 7.21
C LEU A 64 13.37 -7.28 6.68
N LEU A 65 13.54 -7.42 5.37
CA LEU A 65 13.87 -8.69 4.71
C LEU A 65 15.21 -9.28 5.19
N ALA A 66 16.16 -8.41 5.56
CA ALA A 66 17.47 -8.81 6.05
C ALA A 66 17.49 -9.20 7.53
N ASN A 67 16.52 -8.71 8.34
CA ASN A 67 16.62 -8.80 9.80
C ASN A 67 15.47 -9.54 10.49
N PHE A 68 14.34 -9.75 9.80
CA PHE A 68 13.13 -10.32 10.43
C PHE A 68 12.51 -11.40 9.55
N ASP A 69 11.93 -12.39 10.19
CA ASP A 69 11.04 -13.38 9.55
C ASP A 69 9.59 -12.98 9.85
N PHE A 70 8.82 -12.62 8.81
CA PHE A 70 7.46 -12.11 8.93
C PHE A 70 6.56 -12.62 7.81
N ASP A 71 5.26 -12.63 8.08
CA ASP A 71 4.27 -13.24 7.18
C ASP A 71 3.56 -12.25 6.26
N LEU A 72 3.55 -10.96 6.64
CA LEU A 72 2.68 -9.97 6.03
C LEU A 72 3.36 -8.61 5.99
N ILE A 73 3.25 -7.93 4.86
CA ILE A 73 3.70 -6.55 4.73
C ILE A 73 2.60 -5.68 4.11
N GLN A 74 2.50 -4.44 4.58
CA GLN A 74 1.67 -3.42 3.95
C GLN A 74 2.54 -2.26 3.46
N VAL A 75 2.44 -1.98 2.15
CA VAL A 75 3.28 -1.01 1.45
C VAL A 75 2.45 0.00 0.67
N PRO A 76 2.91 1.24 0.46
CA PRO A 76 2.32 2.13 -0.53
C PRO A 76 2.68 1.64 -1.93
N PHE A 77 1.70 1.65 -2.83
CA PHE A 77 1.90 1.30 -4.23
C PHE A 77 0.78 1.90 -5.08
N ASN A 78 1.12 2.52 -6.18
CA ASN A 78 0.19 3.07 -7.17
C ASN A 78 0.90 3.33 -8.50
N VAL A 79 0.19 3.81 -9.49
CA VAL A 79 0.72 4.04 -10.85
C VAL A 79 1.87 5.05 -10.89
N PHE A 80 1.95 5.98 -9.92
CA PHE A 80 3.08 6.92 -9.79
C PHE A 80 4.24 6.35 -8.97
N ASP A 81 3.96 5.44 -8.01
CA ASP A 81 4.96 4.85 -7.12
C ASP A 81 5.13 3.35 -7.43
N THR A 82 6.02 3.04 -8.35
CA THR A 82 6.35 1.67 -8.79
C THR A 82 7.68 1.17 -8.25
N ARG A 83 8.31 1.93 -7.32
CA ARG A 83 9.67 1.65 -6.82
C ARG A 83 9.87 0.21 -6.34
N LEU A 84 8.85 -0.42 -5.75
CA LEU A 84 8.94 -1.80 -5.27
C LEU A 84 8.95 -2.84 -6.39
N VAL A 85 8.31 -2.56 -7.53
CA VAL A 85 8.41 -3.38 -8.74
C VAL A 85 9.77 -3.15 -9.41
N ASP A 86 10.15 -1.89 -9.60
CA ASP A 86 11.37 -1.49 -10.29
C ASP A 86 12.63 -2.06 -9.61
N ASN A 87 12.61 -2.18 -8.28
CA ASN A 87 13.69 -2.75 -7.47
C ASN A 87 13.61 -4.29 -7.33
N GLY A 88 12.57 -4.94 -7.85
CA GLY A 88 12.34 -6.38 -7.70
C GLY A 88 11.90 -6.81 -6.29
N LEU A 89 11.59 -5.87 -5.39
CA LEU A 89 11.28 -6.16 -3.97
C LEU A 89 9.96 -6.87 -3.78
N LEU A 90 8.95 -6.61 -4.63
CA LEU A 90 7.69 -7.37 -4.57
C LEU A 90 7.95 -8.86 -4.84
N ARG A 91 8.78 -9.16 -5.85
CA ARG A 91 9.16 -10.54 -6.17
C ARG A 91 9.93 -11.20 -5.05
N GLU A 92 10.92 -10.51 -4.46
CA GLU A 92 11.70 -11.03 -3.33
C GLU A 92 10.80 -11.34 -2.12
N LEU A 93 9.83 -10.48 -1.81
CA LEU A 93 8.83 -10.72 -0.76
C LEU A 93 8.01 -11.98 -1.04
N LYS A 94 7.53 -12.16 -2.28
CA LYS A 94 6.77 -13.37 -2.65
C LYS A 94 7.62 -14.64 -2.59
N ASP A 95 8.84 -14.60 -3.05
CA ASP A 95 9.77 -15.75 -3.00
C ASP A 95 10.06 -16.19 -1.56
N LYS A 96 9.95 -15.27 -0.58
CA LYS A 96 10.00 -15.55 0.86
C LYS A 96 8.65 -15.95 1.48
N GLY A 97 7.58 -16.02 0.69
CA GLY A 97 6.24 -16.39 1.15
C GLY A 97 5.50 -15.29 1.93
N VAL A 98 5.93 -14.04 1.81
CA VAL A 98 5.28 -12.90 2.46
C VAL A 98 4.01 -12.50 1.73
N GLU A 99 2.90 -12.33 2.46
CA GLU A 99 1.66 -11.77 1.91
C GLU A 99 1.80 -10.24 1.76
N ILE A 100 1.50 -9.74 0.57
CA ILE A 100 1.68 -8.32 0.23
C ILE A 100 0.34 -7.62 0.14
N HIS A 101 0.12 -6.66 1.03
CA HIS A 101 -1.01 -5.75 0.99
C HIS A 101 -0.54 -4.38 0.51
N VAL A 102 -1.24 -3.80 -0.46
CA VAL A 102 -0.94 -2.45 -0.91
C VAL A 102 -1.99 -1.45 -0.47
N ARG A 103 -1.54 -0.25 -0.15
CA ARG A 103 -2.36 0.92 0.20
C ARG A 103 -1.96 2.12 -0.65
N SER A 104 -2.65 3.24 -0.47
CA SER A 104 -2.39 4.50 -1.19
C SER A 104 -2.55 4.39 -2.71
N VAL A 105 -3.40 3.49 -3.16
CA VAL A 105 -3.67 3.19 -4.58
C VAL A 105 -4.08 4.44 -5.36
N PHE A 106 -4.80 5.34 -4.71
CA PHE A 106 -5.25 6.61 -5.29
C PHE A 106 -4.45 7.82 -4.80
N LEU A 107 -3.34 7.61 -4.09
CA LEU A 107 -2.47 8.66 -3.55
C LEU A 107 -3.27 9.80 -2.88
N GLN A 108 -4.04 9.44 -1.84
CA GLN A 108 -4.98 10.34 -1.13
C GLN A 108 -6.05 10.99 -2.02
N GLY A 109 -6.38 10.40 -3.15
CA GLY A 109 -7.32 10.93 -4.13
C GLY A 109 -6.68 11.76 -5.25
N LEU A 110 -5.41 12.11 -5.14
CA LEU A 110 -4.69 12.89 -6.15
C LEU A 110 -4.79 12.26 -7.55
N LEU A 111 -4.73 10.93 -7.66
CA LEU A 111 -4.83 10.22 -8.94
C LEU A 111 -6.24 10.23 -9.58
N LEU A 112 -7.23 10.75 -8.87
CA LEU A 112 -8.63 10.73 -9.31
C LEU A 112 -9.15 12.09 -9.76
N ASP A 113 -8.50 13.18 -9.29
CA ASP A 113 -8.91 14.55 -9.58
C ASP A 113 -7.70 15.50 -9.56
N PHE A 114 -7.49 16.20 -10.64
CA PHE A 114 -6.41 17.17 -10.81
C PHE A 114 -6.91 18.62 -10.97
N ASP A 115 -8.23 18.84 -10.96
CA ASP A 115 -8.81 20.14 -11.31
C ASP A 115 -8.72 21.18 -10.18
N SER A 116 -8.53 20.73 -8.93
CA SER A 116 -8.60 21.61 -7.74
C SER A 116 -7.37 21.47 -6.84
N LEU A 117 -6.19 21.29 -7.44
CA LEU A 117 -4.95 21.14 -6.69
C LEU A 117 -4.44 22.49 -6.18
N GLY A 118 -3.95 22.52 -4.93
CA GLY A 118 -3.29 23.71 -4.38
C GLY A 118 -1.91 23.96 -4.98
N ASP A 119 -1.37 25.14 -4.72
CA ASP A 119 -0.07 25.63 -5.25
C ASP A 119 1.10 24.67 -5.01
N TYR A 120 1.01 23.83 -3.97
CA TYR A 120 2.02 22.81 -3.70
C TYR A 120 2.27 21.89 -4.90
N PHE A 121 1.26 21.58 -5.67
CA PHE A 121 1.32 20.62 -6.77
C PHE A 121 1.72 21.22 -8.10
N SER A 122 1.88 22.55 -8.20
CA SER A 122 2.19 23.25 -9.45
C SER A 122 3.46 22.75 -10.15
N SER A 123 4.45 22.26 -9.38
CA SER A 123 5.69 21.69 -9.93
C SER A 123 5.50 20.40 -10.74
N TRP A 124 4.33 19.75 -10.63
CA TRP A 124 4.01 18.49 -11.32
C TRP A 124 2.86 18.61 -12.31
N GLU A 125 2.35 19.82 -12.61
CA GLU A 125 1.21 20.03 -13.52
C GLU A 125 1.42 19.34 -14.88
N ASP A 126 2.57 19.56 -15.52
CA ASP A 126 2.90 18.89 -16.79
C ASP A 126 2.79 17.36 -16.70
N LYS A 127 3.22 16.76 -15.56
CA LYS A 127 3.13 15.33 -15.32
C LYS A 127 1.69 14.86 -15.16
N PHE A 128 0.86 15.67 -14.51
CA PHE A 128 -0.55 15.35 -14.33
C PHE A 128 -1.31 15.43 -15.67
N GLU A 129 -1.02 16.42 -16.50
CA GLU A 129 -1.57 16.52 -17.84
C GLU A 129 -1.16 15.31 -18.71
N ASP A 130 0.11 14.93 -18.69
CA ASP A 130 0.61 13.76 -19.43
C ASP A 130 -0.07 12.47 -18.94
N TYR A 131 -0.24 12.30 -17.63
CA TYR A 131 -0.95 11.15 -17.05
C TYR A 131 -2.43 11.13 -17.46
N GLN A 132 -3.14 12.26 -17.33
CA GLN A 132 -4.54 12.36 -17.74
C GLN A 132 -4.72 12.03 -19.22
N LYS A 133 -3.81 12.53 -20.07
CA LYS A 133 -3.81 12.21 -21.50
C LYS A 133 -3.60 10.71 -21.75
N MET A 134 -2.61 10.10 -21.11
CA MET A 134 -2.34 8.67 -21.23
C MET A 134 -3.57 7.83 -20.82
N VAL A 135 -4.20 8.17 -19.70
CA VAL A 135 -5.41 7.48 -19.24
C VAL A 135 -6.57 7.66 -20.22
N LYS A 136 -6.79 8.88 -20.70
CA LYS A 136 -7.83 9.18 -21.71
C LYS A 136 -7.62 8.39 -23.01
N ASP A 137 -6.38 8.32 -23.50
CA ASP A 137 -6.03 7.58 -24.72
C ASP A 137 -6.22 6.07 -24.57
N SER A 138 -6.14 5.55 -23.32
CA SER A 138 -6.41 4.15 -23.01
C SER A 138 -7.92 3.81 -22.97
N GLY A 139 -8.81 4.79 -22.95
CA GLY A 139 -10.26 4.61 -22.88
C GLY A 139 -10.78 4.29 -21.47
N PHE A 140 -9.95 4.38 -20.43
CA PHE A 140 -10.31 4.20 -19.03
C PHE A 140 -10.60 5.53 -18.35
N SER A 141 -11.38 5.52 -17.28
CA SER A 141 -11.41 6.61 -16.31
C SER A 141 -10.16 6.58 -15.42
N LEU A 142 -9.84 7.69 -14.74
CA LEU A 142 -8.73 7.77 -13.79
C LEU A 142 -8.85 6.70 -12.69
N LEU A 143 -10.07 6.48 -12.17
CA LEU A 143 -10.36 5.45 -11.17
C LEU A 143 -10.05 4.05 -11.70
N GLU A 144 -10.58 3.71 -12.86
CA GLU A 144 -10.40 2.40 -13.48
C GLU A 144 -8.93 2.14 -13.77
N TYR A 145 -8.22 3.13 -14.32
CA TYR A 145 -6.80 2.99 -14.64
C TYR A 145 -5.96 2.77 -13.38
N ALA A 146 -6.07 3.67 -12.40
CA ALA A 146 -5.27 3.60 -11.17
C ALA A 146 -5.52 2.31 -10.38
N LEU A 147 -6.78 1.87 -10.30
CA LEU A 147 -7.15 0.64 -9.58
C LEU A 147 -6.65 -0.62 -10.30
N ASN A 148 -6.95 -0.73 -11.60
CA ASN A 148 -6.62 -1.94 -12.35
C ASN A 148 -5.12 -2.06 -12.63
N PHE A 149 -4.38 -0.95 -12.70
CA PHE A 149 -2.93 -1.00 -12.72
C PHE A 149 -2.38 -1.80 -11.52
N VAL A 150 -2.89 -1.52 -10.33
CA VAL A 150 -2.46 -2.21 -9.09
C VAL A 150 -2.99 -3.65 -9.04
N LEU A 151 -4.25 -3.88 -9.43
CA LEU A 151 -4.86 -5.22 -9.42
C LEU A 151 -4.19 -6.21 -10.40
N ASN A 152 -3.52 -5.71 -11.44
CA ASN A 152 -2.82 -6.53 -12.43
C ASN A 152 -1.39 -6.91 -12.03
N ILE A 153 -0.90 -6.48 -10.87
CA ILE A 153 0.42 -6.88 -10.36
C ILE A 153 0.28 -8.23 -9.65
N GLU A 154 0.86 -9.27 -10.23
CA GLU A 154 0.70 -10.66 -9.78
C GLU A 154 1.17 -10.88 -8.33
N GLU A 155 2.19 -10.15 -7.90
CA GLU A 155 2.76 -10.27 -6.57
C GLU A 155 1.85 -9.69 -5.45
N ILE A 156 0.86 -8.86 -5.78
CA ILE A 156 -0.01 -8.19 -4.81
C ILE A 156 -1.15 -9.12 -4.41
N ASP A 157 -1.26 -9.45 -3.12
CA ASP A 157 -2.32 -10.32 -2.60
C ASP A 157 -3.60 -9.55 -2.26
N LYS A 158 -3.47 -8.30 -1.75
CA LYS A 158 -4.62 -7.47 -1.38
C LYS A 158 -4.40 -6.00 -1.66
N VAL A 159 -5.45 -5.37 -2.14
CA VAL A 159 -5.51 -3.93 -2.41
C VAL A 159 -6.43 -3.26 -1.40
N LEU A 160 -5.89 -2.33 -0.61
CA LEU A 160 -6.65 -1.60 0.40
C LEU A 160 -7.05 -0.23 -0.13
N VAL A 161 -8.34 0.03 -0.13
CA VAL A 161 -8.92 1.31 -0.54
C VAL A 161 -9.76 1.91 0.58
N GLY A 162 -9.68 3.22 0.75
CA GLY A 162 -10.55 3.97 1.64
C GLY A 162 -11.74 4.55 0.87
N VAL A 163 -12.92 4.57 1.48
CA VAL A 163 -14.13 5.17 0.92
C VAL A 163 -14.81 6.06 1.97
N ASN A 164 -15.41 7.16 1.53
CA ASN A 164 -16.12 8.09 2.41
C ASN A 164 -17.66 7.92 2.33
N ASN A 165 -18.16 7.23 1.31
CA ASN A 165 -19.59 7.01 1.09
C ASN A 165 -19.85 5.78 0.21
N ASN A 166 -21.13 5.37 0.17
CA ASN A 166 -21.55 4.19 -0.59
C ASN A 166 -21.34 4.33 -2.10
N LYS A 167 -21.44 5.53 -2.65
CA LYS A 167 -21.26 5.76 -4.09
C LYS A 167 -19.82 5.42 -4.49
N GLN A 168 -18.82 5.93 -3.74
CA GLN A 168 -17.41 5.60 -3.97
C GLN A 168 -17.15 4.09 -3.86
N LEU A 169 -17.77 3.41 -2.90
CA LEU A 169 -17.64 1.96 -2.78
C LEU A 169 -18.15 1.23 -4.02
N ILE A 170 -19.32 1.62 -4.50
CA ILE A 170 -19.94 1.02 -5.71
C ILE A 170 -19.02 1.25 -6.93
N GLU A 171 -18.59 2.48 -7.14
CA GLU A 171 -17.71 2.84 -8.26
C GLU A 171 -16.38 2.04 -8.25
N ILE A 172 -15.78 1.85 -7.07
CA ILE A 172 -14.55 1.05 -6.92
C ILE A 172 -14.81 -0.43 -7.21
N VAL A 173 -15.93 -0.98 -6.70
CA VAL A 173 -16.29 -2.38 -6.97
C VAL A 173 -16.56 -2.60 -8.46
N GLU A 174 -17.31 -1.70 -9.11
CA GLU A 174 -17.56 -1.77 -10.55
C GLU A 174 -16.24 -1.66 -11.36
N ALA A 175 -15.37 -0.71 -11.00
CA ALA A 175 -14.07 -0.54 -11.63
C ALA A 175 -13.19 -1.80 -11.49
N SER A 176 -13.25 -2.48 -10.34
CA SER A 176 -12.46 -3.70 -10.10
C SER A 176 -12.91 -4.91 -10.90
N GLN A 177 -14.14 -4.91 -11.41
CA GLN A 177 -14.69 -5.98 -12.26
C GLN A 177 -14.39 -5.79 -13.74
N LYS A 178 -13.86 -4.63 -14.12
CA LYS A 178 -13.54 -4.35 -15.51
C LYS A 178 -12.35 -5.20 -15.95
N ILE A 179 -12.56 -5.99 -16.98
CA ILE A 179 -11.47 -6.79 -17.57
C ILE A 179 -10.53 -5.81 -18.26
N VAL A 180 -9.31 -5.75 -17.76
CA VAL A 180 -8.23 -4.96 -18.35
C VAL A 180 -7.22 -5.93 -18.92
N ASP A 181 -6.97 -5.83 -20.21
CA ASP A 181 -5.84 -6.52 -20.82
C ASP A 181 -4.53 -6.02 -20.17
N ASN A 182 -3.54 -6.87 -19.98
CA ASN A 182 -2.27 -6.63 -19.27
C ASN A 182 -1.41 -5.46 -19.83
N SER A 183 -2.03 -4.49 -20.46
CA SER A 183 -1.40 -3.39 -21.20
C SER A 183 -1.34 -2.07 -20.42
N LEU A 184 -1.78 -2.02 -19.14
CA LEU A 184 -1.68 -0.78 -18.39
C LEU A 184 -0.22 -0.48 -18.04
N LEU A 185 0.27 0.65 -18.51
CA LEU A 185 1.65 1.07 -18.30
C LEU A 185 1.78 1.86 -16.98
N PRO A 186 2.90 1.72 -16.27
CA PRO A 186 3.21 2.61 -15.16
C PRO A 186 3.42 4.04 -15.66
N PHE A 187 3.08 5.00 -14.81
CA PHE A 187 3.44 6.41 -14.97
C PHE A 187 4.34 6.83 -13.82
N SER A 188 5.49 6.19 -13.70
CA SER A 188 6.37 6.32 -12.55
C SER A 188 6.91 7.74 -12.40
N ILE A 189 6.73 8.30 -11.20
CA ILE A 189 7.30 9.58 -10.79
C ILE A 189 8.24 9.33 -9.62
N ASN A 190 9.53 9.60 -9.80
CA ASN A 190 10.52 9.38 -8.75
C ASN A 190 10.78 10.67 -7.97
N ASP A 191 9.74 11.19 -7.29
CA ASP A 191 9.84 12.37 -6.43
C ASP A 191 9.14 12.10 -5.10
N ILE A 192 9.91 11.98 -4.03
CA ILE A 192 9.40 11.68 -2.70
C ILE A 192 8.46 12.76 -2.15
N ASN A 193 8.61 14.03 -2.60
CA ASN A 193 7.72 15.11 -2.17
C ASN A 193 6.30 14.91 -2.71
N LEU A 194 6.17 14.31 -3.89
CA LEU A 194 4.86 13.93 -4.43
C LEU A 194 4.35 12.62 -3.83
N LEU A 195 5.23 11.61 -3.73
CA LEU A 195 4.83 10.24 -3.35
C LEU A 195 4.54 10.07 -1.86
N ASN A 196 4.99 11.00 -1.02
CA ASN A 196 4.75 10.95 0.41
C ASN A 196 3.77 12.03 0.86
N PRO A 197 2.48 11.71 1.07
CA PRO A 197 1.46 12.69 1.47
C PRO A 197 1.76 13.41 2.79
N SER A 198 2.62 12.88 3.65
CA SER A 198 3.00 13.55 4.89
C SER A 198 3.84 14.82 4.66
N LEU A 199 4.38 14.98 3.47
CA LEU A 199 5.17 16.16 3.06
C LEU A 199 4.31 17.25 2.39
N TRP A 200 3.07 16.94 2.04
CA TRP A 200 2.18 17.92 1.43
C TRP A 200 1.79 19.03 2.42
N LYS A 201 1.88 20.28 1.99
CA LYS A 201 1.65 21.47 2.84
C LYS A 201 0.65 22.43 2.20
#